data_087eb0b252be14e698f178356b4cd492
#
_entry.id   087eb0b252be14e698f178356b4cd492
#
_cell.length_a   1.000
_cell.length_b   1.000
_cell.length_c   1.000
_cell.angle_alpha   90.00
_cell.angle_beta   90.00
_cell.angle_gamma   90.00
#
_symmetry.space_group_name_H-M   'P 1'
#
loop_
_entity.id
_entity.type
_entity.pdbx_description
1 polymer ?
#
loop_
_entity_poly.entity_id
_entity_poly.type
_entity_poly.pdbx_seq_one_letter_code
_entity_poly.pdbx_strand_id
1 'polypeptide(L)'
;FLYSSELQLGFKKGVGCGPALFMFQQVVKYFTSRNSTMFVTAVDASKAFDRLDHSKLISKLIERNLPSCFIRLISCWYNKLYSVVRWNSVYSSEYKVSAGVRQGGILSPILFNVYVDNLIEELKHSRYGCYIGRTFFGCIMYADDLLLLSPSVNGLQSMLDICSVYGSLHDIIFNAKKTVIMAVGRNLVHKPSMFFANQSITWVDYCKYLGV
;
A
#
# COMPACT_ATOMS: atom_id res chain seq x y z
N PHE A 1 -0.27 15.16 -13.24
CA PHE A 1 -1.04 13.98 -13.64
C PHE A 1 -0.56 12.70 -12.94
N LEU A 2 0.76 12.40 -12.93
CA LEU A 2 1.31 11.13 -12.45
C LEU A 2 2.03 11.23 -11.09
N TYR A 3 1.76 12.25 -10.30
CA TYR A 3 2.26 12.32 -8.93
C TYR A 3 1.38 11.51 -7.99
N SER A 4 1.97 11.04 -6.90
CA SER A 4 1.29 10.34 -5.81
C SER A 4 1.43 11.10 -4.50
N SER A 5 0.58 10.77 -3.53
CA SER A 5 0.58 11.32 -2.17
C SER A 5 1.98 11.36 -1.56
N GLU A 6 2.25 12.35 -0.73
CA GLU A 6 3.52 12.47 0.02
C GLU A 6 3.76 11.27 0.94
N LEU A 7 2.70 10.57 1.33
CA LEU A 7 2.76 9.36 2.17
C LEU A 7 3.11 8.08 1.38
N GLN A 8 3.09 8.11 0.04
CA GLN A 8 3.72 7.08 -0.79
C GLN A 8 5.18 7.50 -1.04
N LEU A 9 6.11 6.83 -0.38
CA LEU A 9 7.53 7.15 -0.45
C LEU A 9 8.29 6.28 -1.47
N GLY A 10 7.71 5.13 -1.85
CA GLY A 10 8.33 4.21 -2.80
C GLY A 10 8.40 4.76 -4.21
N PHE A 11 9.50 4.44 -4.91
CA PHE A 11 9.76 4.80 -6.30
C PHE A 11 9.78 6.30 -6.62
N LYS A 12 9.98 7.15 -5.64
CA LYS A 12 10.19 8.58 -5.83
C LYS A 12 11.67 8.90 -5.97
N LYS A 13 11.99 9.78 -6.92
CA LYS A 13 13.37 10.21 -7.16
C LYS A 13 13.98 10.83 -5.90
N GLY A 14 15.13 10.31 -5.48
CA GLY A 14 15.85 10.81 -4.29
C GLY A 14 15.25 10.38 -2.95
N VAL A 15 14.21 9.52 -2.95
CA VAL A 15 13.57 9.02 -1.72
C VAL A 15 13.85 7.52 -1.59
N GLY A 16 14.69 7.16 -0.63
CA GLY A 16 14.95 5.76 -0.23
C GLY A 16 14.08 5.34 0.95
N CYS A 17 14.40 4.18 1.55
CA CYS A 17 13.69 3.68 2.74
C CYS A 17 13.93 4.55 4.00
N GLY A 18 15.07 5.27 4.07
CA GLY A 18 15.43 6.11 5.21
C GLY A 18 14.36 7.12 5.63
N PRO A 19 13.82 7.95 4.72
CA PRO A 19 12.72 8.88 5.02
C PRO A 19 11.47 8.20 5.56
N ALA A 20 11.09 7.02 5.07
CA ALA A 20 9.94 6.27 5.58
C ALA A 20 10.16 5.81 7.02
N LEU A 21 11.34 5.25 7.29
CA LEU A 21 11.74 4.82 8.64
C LEU A 21 11.86 6.01 9.59
N PHE A 22 12.44 7.11 9.13
CA PHE A 22 12.55 8.34 9.93
C PHE A 22 11.15 8.89 10.28
N MET A 23 10.24 8.99 9.31
CA MET A 23 8.85 9.42 9.54
C MET A 23 8.18 8.53 10.57
N PHE A 24 8.25 7.21 10.41
CA PHE A 24 7.72 6.25 11.37
C PHE A 24 8.25 6.49 12.78
N GLN A 25 9.58 6.58 12.93
CA GLN A 25 10.22 6.81 14.22
C GLN A 25 9.78 8.13 14.87
N GLN A 26 9.67 9.22 14.09
CA GLN A 26 9.23 10.51 14.63
C GLN A 26 7.78 10.48 15.08
N VAL A 27 6.88 9.83 14.31
CA VAL A 27 5.47 9.67 14.68
C VAL A 27 5.35 8.85 15.96
N VAL A 28 6.00 7.69 16.03
CA VAL A 28 5.98 6.86 17.24
C VAL A 28 6.52 7.62 18.45
N LYS A 29 7.67 8.28 18.31
CA LYS A 29 8.27 9.10 19.38
C LYS A 29 7.32 10.20 19.86
N TYR A 30 6.64 10.89 18.94
CA TYR A 30 5.69 11.94 19.27
C TYR A 30 4.58 11.46 20.20
N PHE A 31 3.98 10.31 19.92
CA PHE A 31 2.88 9.76 20.72
C PHE A 31 3.38 9.11 22.01
N THR A 32 4.44 8.33 21.96
CA THR A 32 4.97 7.63 23.15
C THR A 32 5.55 8.58 24.20
N SER A 33 6.19 9.69 23.79
CA SER A 33 6.67 10.72 24.70
C SER A 33 5.51 11.47 25.42
N ARG A 34 4.29 11.34 24.92
CA ARG A 34 3.05 11.89 25.52
C ARG A 34 2.25 10.83 26.26
N ASN A 35 2.89 9.73 26.66
CA ASN A 35 2.23 8.62 27.34
C ASN A 35 1.09 7.95 26.55
N SER A 36 1.06 8.08 25.24
CA SER A 36 0.12 7.39 24.36
C SER A 36 0.74 6.10 23.82
N THR A 37 -0.06 5.04 23.70
CA THR A 37 0.34 3.84 22.97
C THR A 37 0.08 4.07 21.48
N MET A 38 1.03 3.68 20.64
CA MET A 38 0.87 3.66 19.18
C MET A 38 0.64 2.22 18.74
N PHE A 39 -0.47 2.00 18.05
CA PHE A 39 -0.76 0.73 17.39
C PHE A 39 -0.30 0.79 15.95
N VAL A 40 0.47 -0.21 15.56
CA VAL A 40 1.15 -0.28 14.26
C VAL A 40 0.77 -1.57 13.59
N THR A 41 0.36 -1.50 12.33
CA THR A 41 0.12 -2.69 11.51
C THR A 41 0.96 -2.61 10.24
N ALA A 42 1.81 -3.62 10.03
CA ALA A 42 2.48 -3.84 8.74
C ALA A 42 1.57 -4.73 7.88
N VAL A 43 1.07 -4.17 6.80
CA VAL A 43 0.14 -4.82 5.87
C VAL A 43 0.91 -5.34 4.67
N ASP A 44 0.82 -6.64 4.41
CA ASP A 44 1.42 -7.30 3.23
C ASP A 44 0.41 -7.34 2.07
N ALA A 45 0.76 -6.76 0.95
CA ALA A 45 -0.02 -6.86 -0.27
C ALA A 45 0.57 -7.95 -1.18
N SER A 46 -0.16 -9.06 -1.32
CA SER A 46 0.31 -10.20 -2.10
C SER A 46 0.27 -9.92 -3.59
N LYS A 47 1.45 -9.94 -4.22
CA LYS A 47 1.61 -9.78 -5.68
C LYS A 47 0.90 -8.53 -6.22
N ALA A 48 0.97 -7.41 -5.50
CA ALA A 48 0.22 -6.21 -5.84
C ALA A 48 0.53 -5.70 -7.26
N PHE A 49 1.80 -5.77 -7.67
CA PHE A 49 2.23 -5.42 -9.03
C PHE A 49 1.65 -6.34 -10.11
N ASP A 50 1.51 -7.64 -9.83
CA ASP A 50 1.03 -8.63 -10.81
C ASP A 50 -0.49 -8.65 -10.94
N ARG A 51 -1.21 -8.03 -10.00
CA ARG A 51 -2.68 -8.07 -9.92
C ARG A 51 -3.38 -6.78 -10.33
N LEU A 52 -2.64 -5.74 -10.62
CA LEU A 52 -3.19 -4.45 -11.03
C LEU A 52 -4.10 -4.62 -12.26
N ASP A 53 -5.37 -4.26 -12.13
CA ASP A 53 -6.34 -4.31 -13.22
C ASP A 53 -6.10 -3.17 -14.22
N HIS A 54 -5.92 -3.51 -15.50
CA HIS A 54 -5.60 -2.54 -16.55
C HIS A 54 -6.76 -1.57 -16.80
N SER A 55 -8.01 -2.04 -16.72
CA SER A 55 -9.20 -1.19 -16.98
C SER A 55 -9.36 -0.17 -15.86
N LYS A 56 -9.22 -0.60 -14.60
CA LYS A 56 -9.26 0.28 -13.42
C LYS A 56 -8.09 1.27 -13.44
N LEU A 57 -6.89 0.85 -13.87
CA LEU A 57 -5.76 1.78 -14.07
C LEU A 57 -6.11 2.87 -15.08
N ILE A 58 -6.66 2.50 -16.24
CA ILE A 58 -7.05 3.47 -17.28
C ILE A 58 -8.10 4.43 -16.74
N SER A 59 -9.10 3.96 -15.98
CA SER A 59 -10.10 4.83 -15.33
C SER A 59 -9.44 5.84 -14.40
N LYS A 60 -8.49 5.41 -13.56
CA LYS A 60 -7.73 6.31 -12.67
C LYS A 60 -6.89 7.35 -13.43
N LEU A 61 -6.32 6.98 -14.58
CA LEU A 61 -5.58 7.93 -15.43
C LEU A 61 -6.52 8.97 -16.07
N ILE A 62 -7.75 8.57 -16.42
CA ILE A 62 -8.79 9.48 -16.92
C ILE A 62 -9.22 10.45 -15.81
N GLU A 63 -9.52 9.96 -14.61
CA GLU A 63 -9.89 10.75 -13.43
C GLU A 63 -8.82 11.80 -13.09
N ARG A 64 -7.56 11.50 -13.35
CA ARG A 64 -6.43 12.42 -13.16
C ARG A 64 -6.20 13.38 -14.32
N ASN A 65 -7.11 13.41 -15.29
CA ASN A 65 -7.04 14.28 -16.47
C ASN A 65 -5.75 14.08 -17.28
N LEU A 66 -5.19 12.86 -17.34
CA LEU A 66 -4.06 12.60 -18.23
C LEU A 66 -4.49 12.85 -19.68
N PRO A 67 -3.67 13.52 -20.52
CA PRO A 67 -4.04 13.79 -21.91
C PRO A 67 -4.41 12.50 -22.65
N SER A 68 -5.49 12.54 -23.44
CA SER A 68 -6.10 11.40 -24.10
C SER A 68 -5.14 10.61 -25.01
N CYS A 69 -4.15 11.28 -25.61
CA CYS A 69 -3.12 10.65 -26.43
C CYS A 69 -2.27 9.67 -25.60
N PHE A 70 -1.90 10.02 -24.35
CA PHE A 70 -1.15 9.13 -23.47
C PHE A 70 -2.03 7.98 -22.93
N ILE A 71 -3.30 8.25 -22.59
CA ILE A 71 -4.26 7.21 -22.18
C ILE A 71 -4.42 6.17 -23.29
N ARG A 72 -4.62 6.62 -24.53
CA ARG A 72 -4.73 5.74 -25.70
C ARG A 72 -3.45 4.92 -25.92
N LEU A 73 -2.29 5.53 -25.77
CA LEU A 73 -1.00 4.85 -25.89
C LEU A 73 -0.85 3.75 -24.84
N ILE A 74 -1.10 4.07 -23.56
CA ILE A 74 -1.00 3.10 -22.46
C ILE A 74 -2.04 1.98 -22.63
N SER A 75 -3.27 2.31 -22.99
CA SER A 75 -4.33 1.33 -23.23
C SER A 75 -3.96 0.38 -24.40
N CYS A 76 -3.48 0.94 -25.51
CA CYS A 76 -3.03 0.13 -26.64
C CYS A 76 -1.86 -0.79 -26.25
N TRP A 77 -0.92 -0.28 -25.46
CA TRP A 77 0.23 -1.06 -25.00
C TRP A 77 -0.20 -2.25 -24.14
N TYR A 78 -1.03 -2.04 -23.11
CA TYR A 78 -1.51 -3.12 -22.26
C TYR A 78 -2.41 -4.12 -23.00
N ASN A 79 -3.23 -3.65 -23.94
CA ASN A 79 -4.08 -4.54 -24.75
C ASN A 79 -3.28 -5.47 -25.68
N LYS A 80 -2.05 -5.08 -26.07
CA LYS A 80 -1.14 -5.85 -26.91
C LYS A 80 0.02 -6.47 -26.13
N LEU A 81 -0.12 -6.61 -24.81
CA LEU A 81 0.93 -7.18 -23.98
C LEU A 81 0.84 -8.70 -23.98
N TYR A 82 1.84 -9.34 -24.56
CA TYR A 82 2.02 -10.80 -24.58
C TYR A 82 3.33 -11.17 -23.91
N SER A 83 3.39 -12.38 -23.38
CA SER A 83 4.58 -12.94 -22.75
C SER A 83 4.76 -14.40 -23.14
N VAL A 84 5.99 -14.89 -22.97
CA VAL A 84 6.35 -16.29 -23.12
C VAL A 84 7.15 -16.74 -21.90
N VAL A 85 7.05 -18.00 -21.54
CA VAL A 85 7.91 -18.60 -20.52
C VAL A 85 9.09 -19.27 -21.23
N ARG A 86 10.30 -18.94 -20.79
CA ARG A 86 11.52 -19.60 -21.23
C ARG A 86 12.00 -20.57 -20.15
N TRP A 87 12.19 -21.82 -20.54
CA TRP A 87 12.80 -22.83 -19.69
C TRP A 87 13.96 -23.47 -20.43
N ASN A 88 15.18 -23.23 -19.98
CA ASN A 88 16.40 -23.56 -20.71
C ASN A 88 16.38 -22.95 -22.13
N SER A 89 16.38 -23.81 -23.18
CA SER A 89 16.36 -23.42 -24.61
C SER A 89 14.97 -23.52 -25.25
N VAL A 90 13.92 -23.85 -24.45
CA VAL A 90 12.54 -24.03 -24.93
C VAL A 90 11.69 -22.83 -24.51
N TYR A 91 10.82 -22.40 -25.44
CA TYR A 91 9.85 -21.35 -25.21
C TYR A 91 8.43 -21.92 -25.22
N SER A 92 7.57 -21.42 -24.34
CA SER A 92 6.13 -21.70 -24.42
C SER A 92 5.50 -21.00 -25.62
N SER A 93 4.23 -21.34 -25.92
CA SER A 93 3.37 -20.48 -26.73
C SER A 93 3.20 -19.11 -26.07
N GLU A 94 2.94 -18.08 -26.89
CA GLU A 94 2.59 -16.75 -26.39
C GLU A 94 1.26 -16.77 -25.64
N TYR A 95 1.20 -16.04 -24.54
CA TYR A 95 -0.04 -15.82 -23.79
C TYR A 95 -0.22 -14.33 -23.50
N LYS A 96 -1.49 -13.89 -23.51
CA LYS A 96 -1.84 -12.50 -23.24
C LYS A 96 -1.71 -12.22 -21.74
N VAL A 97 -1.05 -11.11 -21.40
CA VAL A 97 -0.97 -10.61 -20.02
C VAL A 97 -2.17 -9.68 -19.79
N SER A 98 -3.14 -10.12 -18.99
CA SER A 98 -4.41 -9.43 -18.77
C SER A 98 -4.44 -8.56 -17.51
N ALA A 99 -3.46 -8.70 -16.63
CA ALA A 99 -3.34 -7.93 -15.39
C ALA A 99 -1.88 -7.72 -15.02
N GLY A 100 -1.64 -6.78 -14.14
CA GLY A 100 -0.32 -6.44 -13.60
C GLY A 100 0.43 -5.41 -14.44
N VAL A 101 1.42 -4.79 -13.78
CA VAL A 101 2.41 -3.95 -14.44
C VAL A 101 3.70 -4.73 -14.64
N ARG A 102 4.40 -4.47 -15.74
CA ARG A 102 5.62 -5.20 -16.09
C ARG A 102 6.72 -4.92 -15.07
N GLN A 103 7.13 -5.94 -14.31
CA GLN A 103 8.25 -5.83 -13.38
C GLN A 103 9.53 -5.45 -14.16
N GLY A 104 10.27 -4.46 -13.64
CA GLY A 104 11.43 -3.87 -14.30
C GLY A 104 11.10 -2.82 -15.38
N GLY A 105 9.83 -2.57 -15.68
CA GLY A 105 9.43 -1.47 -16.57
C GLY A 105 9.56 -0.11 -15.90
N ILE A 106 10.07 0.89 -16.60
CA ILE A 106 10.29 2.26 -16.06
C ILE A 106 8.97 2.91 -15.60
N LEU A 107 7.87 2.69 -16.31
CA LEU A 107 6.55 3.25 -15.97
C LEU A 107 5.82 2.45 -14.89
N SER A 108 6.16 1.18 -14.68
CA SER A 108 5.44 0.29 -13.78
C SER A 108 5.32 0.81 -12.35
N PRO A 109 6.39 1.31 -11.71
CA PRO A 109 6.30 1.89 -10.38
C PRO A 109 5.41 3.13 -10.32
N ILE A 110 5.45 3.97 -11.36
CA ILE A 110 4.65 5.21 -11.43
C ILE A 110 3.17 4.85 -11.56
N LEU A 111 2.83 3.91 -12.44
CA LEU A 111 1.45 3.46 -12.66
C LEU A 111 0.90 2.74 -11.43
N PHE A 112 1.74 1.96 -10.75
CA PHE A 112 1.36 1.34 -9.48
C PHE A 112 1.08 2.39 -8.41
N ASN A 113 1.94 3.40 -8.24
CA ASN A 113 1.72 4.48 -7.29
C ASN A 113 0.40 5.22 -7.57
N VAL A 114 0.10 5.50 -8.85
CA VAL A 114 -1.19 6.09 -9.26
C VAL A 114 -2.36 5.18 -8.89
N TYR A 115 -2.19 3.86 -9.07
CA TYR A 115 -3.23 2.88 -8.80
C TYR A 115 -3.64 2.80 -7.33
N VAL A 116 -2.66 2.87 -6.42
CA VAL A 116 -2.89 2.74 -4.98
C VAL A 116 -3.10 4.07 -4.26
N ASP A 117 -2.91 5.20 -4.91
CA ASP A 117 -2.90 6.53 -4.29
C ASP A 117 -4.26 6.89 -3.65
N ASN A 118 -5.36 6.48 -4.26
CA ASN A 118 -6.69 6.73 -3.72
C ASN A 118 -6.90 6.05 -2.36
N LEU A 119 -6.24 4.92 -2.08
CA LEU A 119 -6.28 4.30 -0.76
C LEU A 119 -5.73 5.24 0.33
N ILE A 120 -4.63 5.93 0.03
CA ILE A 120 -4.04 6.90 0.96
C ILE A 120 -5.02 8.05 1.22
N GLU A 121 -5.68 8.55 0.19
CA GLU A 121 -6.67 9.62 0.32
C GLU A 121 -7.92 9.15 1.08
N GLU A 122 -8.42 7.93 0.87
CA GLU A 122 -9.51 7.34 1.65
C GLU A 122 -9.15 7.23 3.13
N LEU A 123 -7.95 6.72 3.45
CA LEU A 123 -7.44 6.63 4.81
C LEU A 123 -7.35 8.01 5.47
N LYS A 124 -6.86 9.01 4.75
CA LYS A 124 -6.74 10.39 5.23
C LYS A 124 -8.11 11.04 5.49
N HIS A 125 -9.08 10.83 4.60
CA HIS A 125 -10.42 11.38 4.73
C HIS A 125 -11.28 10.65 5.80
N SER A 126 -10.93 9.43 6.17
CA SER A 126 -11.63 8.64 7.19
C SER A 126 -11.55 9.24 8.59
N ARG A 127 -10.59 10.12 8.84
CA ARG A 127 -10.26 10.70 10.15
C ARG A 127 -9.78 9.70 11.19
N TYR A 128 -9.59 8.43 10.84
CA TYR A 128 -8.90 7.45 11.67
C TYR A 128 -7.39 7.58 11.51
N GLY A 129 -6.63 6.88 12.37
CA GLY A 129 -5.17 6.96 12.36
C GLY A 129 -4.61 8.09 13.21
N CYS A 130 -3.38 8.48 12.98
CA CYS A 130 -2.71 9.48 13.79
C CYS A 130 -2.53 10.81 13.06
N TYR A 131 -2.65 11.88 13.82
CA TYR A 131 -2.48 13.26 13.36
C TYR A 131 -1.49 13.99 14.28
N ILE A 132 -0.62 14.79 13.70
CA ILE A 132 0.23 15.74 14.43
C ILE A 132 -0.20 17.14 13.97
N GLY A 133 -0.85 17.86 14.85
CA GLY A 133 -1.57 19.08 14.47
C GLY A 133 -2.72 18.74 13.49
N ARG A 134 -2.65 19.29 12.27
CA ARG A 134 -3.64 19.02 11.21
C ARG A 134 -3.14 18.04 10.16
N THR A 135 -1.92 17.57 10.29
CA THR A 135 -1.29 16.70 9.29
C THR A 135 -1.52 15.24 9.64
N PHE A 136 -1.99 14.48 8.68
CA PHE A 136 -2.22 13.04 8.79
C PHE A 136 -0.91 12.26 8.61
N PHE A 137 -0.66 11.34 9.54
CA PHE A 137 0.46 10.39 9.50
C PHE A 137 0.00 8.96 9.78
N GLY A 138 -1.29 8.68 9.58
CA GLY A 138 -1.89 7.38 9.89
C GLY A 138 -1.48 6.26 8.95
N CYS A 139 -0.90 6.58 7.78
CA CYS A 139 -0.32 5.56 6.92
C CYS A 139 1.03 6.02 6.34
N ILE A 140 1.93 5.07 6.13
CA ILE A 140 3.18 5.24 5.40
C ILE A 140 3.24 4.12 4.39
N MET A 141 3.35 4.46 3.12
CA MET A 141 3.40 3.49 2.04
C MET A 141 4.76 3.55 1.35
N TYR A 142 5.38 2.40 1.14
CA TYR A 142 6.60 2.27 0.35
C TYR A 142 6.39 1.17 -0.68
N ALA A 143 6.05 1.57 -1.89
CA ALA A 143 5.56 0.66 -2.94
C ALA A 143 4.30 -0.09 -2.48
N ASP A 144 4.36 -1.40 -2.35
CA ASP A 144 3.31 -2.28 -1.85
C ASP A 144 3.34 -2.51 -0.32
N ASP A 145 4.43 -2.12 0.34
CA ASP A 145 4.54 -2.18 1.81
C ASP A 145 3.75 -1.03 2.44
N LEU A 146 2.65 -1.34 3.10
CA LEU A 146 1.79 -0.38 3.79
C LEU A 146 1.92 -0.53 5.31
N LEU A 147 2.24 0.57 5.97
CA LEU A 147 2.25 0.68 7.43
C LEU A 147 1.07 1.56 7.87
N LEU A 148 0.21 1.03 8.74
CA LEU A 148 -0.89 1.77 9.35
C LEU A 148 -0.54 2.13 10.80
N LEU A 149 -0.85 3.36 11.20
CA LEU A 149 -0.51 3.94 12.50
C LEU A 149 -1.76 4.56 13.12
N SER A 150 -2.11 4.12 14.33
CA SER A 150 -3.25 4.69 15.09
C SER A 150 -2.97 4.73 16.57
N PRO A 151 -3.39 5.78 17.29
CA PRO A 151 -3.34 5.82 18.76
C PRO A 151 -4.44 5.00 19.44
N SER A 152 -5.35 4.38 18.66
CA SER A 152 -6.42 3.55 19.19
C SER A 152 -6.60 2.27 18.36
N VAL A 153 -6.96 1.18 19.05
CA VAL A 153 -7.25 -0.12 18.43
C VAL A 153 -8.43 -0.02 17.47
N ASN A 154 -9.51 0.66 17.88
CA ASN A 154 -10.70 0.83 17.06
C ASN A 154 -10.40 1.63 15.78
N GLY A 155 -9.59 2.69 15.90
CA GLY A 155 -9.15 3.46 14.73
C GLY A 155 -8.31 2.62 13.78
N LEU A 156 -7.41 1.77 14.32
CA LEU A 156 -6.63 0.86 13.50
C LEU A 156 -7.51 -0.19 12.79
N GLN A 157 -8.51 -0.75 13.50
CA GLN A 157 -9.47 -1.68 12.89
C GLN A 157 -10.24 -1.01 11.74
N SER A 158 -10.75 0.20 11.94
CA SER A 158 -11.44 0.94 10.87
C SER A 158 -10.55 1.19 9.66
N MET A 159 -9.25 1.46 9.86
CA MET A 159 -8.31 1.62 8.75
C MET A 159 -8.07 0.29 8.00
N LEU A 160 -8.00 -0.84 8.71
CA LEU A 160 -7.92 -2.17 8.10
C LEU A 160 -9.17 -2.50 7.29
N ASP A 161 -10.36 -2.12 7.79
CA ASP A 161 -11.63 -2.31 7.08
C ASP A 161 -11.65 -1.51 5.76
N ILE A 162 -11.18 -0.26 5.78
CA ILE A 162 -11.01 0.56 4.57
C ILE A 162 -10.07 -0.13 3.58
N CYS A 163 -8.90 -0.61 4.04
CA CYS A 163 -7.98 -1.35 3.18
C CYS A 163 -8.63 -2.61 2.58
N SER A 164 -9.42 -3.34 3.37
CA SER A 164 -10.12 -4.56 2.93
C SER A 164 -11.14 -4.25 1.82
N VAL A 165 -11.96 -3.20 2.00
CA VAL A 165 -12.92 -2.74 1.00
C VAL A 165 -12.22 -2.28 -0.26
N TYR A 166 -11.19 -1.44 -0.12
CA TYR A 166 -10.39 -0.96 -1.25
C TYR A 166 -9.75 -2.11 -2.03
N GLY A 167 -9.18 -3.09 -1.31
CA GLY A 167 -8.59 -4.28 -1.92
C GLY A 167 -9.59 -5.05 -2.77
N SER A 168 -10.81 -5.26 -2.25
CA SER A 168 -11.89 -5.93 -2.98
C SER A 168 -12.34 -5.17 -4.24
N LEU A 169 -12.40 -3.85 -4.17
CA LEU A 169 -12.78 -2.99 -5.28
C LEU A 169 -11.71 -2.87 -6.37
N HIS A 170 -10.44 -3.03 -5.99
CA HIS A 170 -9.29 -2.80 -6.88
C HIS A 170 -8.43 -4.05 -7.13
N ASP A 171 -8.95 -5.25 -6.85
CA ASP A 171 -8.26 -6.54 -7.03
C ASP A 171 -6.89 -6.64 -6.33
N ILE A 172 -6.70 -5.86 -5.26
CA ILE A 172 -5.51 -5.94 -4.40
C ILE A 172 -5.81 -6.95 -3.30
N ILE A 173 -5.03 -8.03 -3.26
CA ILE A 173 -5.15 -9.03 -2.21
C ILE A 173 -4.17 -8.71 -1.09
N PHE A 174 -4.71 -8.31 0.05
CA PHE A 174 -3.95 -8.20 1.27
C PHE A 174 -3.85 -9.56 1.97
N ASN A 175 -2.68 -9.89 2.47
CA ASN A 175 -2.41 -11.16 3.11
C ASN A 175 -2.55 -11.04 4.64
N ALA A 176 -3.72 -11.37 5.17
CA ALA A 176 -3.97 -11.31 6.61
C ALA A 176 -3.02 -12.19 7.43
N LYS A 177 -2.54 -13.33 6.88
CA LYS A 177 -1.61 -14.23 7.58
C LYS A 177 -0.21 -13.65 7.75
N LYS A 178 0.19 -12.73 6.88
CA LYS A 178 1.48 -12.03 6.96
C LYS A 178 1.34 -10.64 7.58
N THR A 179 0.11 -10.13 7.64
CA THR A 179 -0.19 -8.86 8.31
C THR A 179 -0.10 -9.04 9.81
N VAL A 180 0.65 -8.18 10.47
CA VAL A 180 0.89 -8.27 11.92
C VAL A 180 0.61 -6.93 12.60
N ILE A 181 0.26 -6.99 13.89
CA ILE A 181 0.00 -5.82 14.72
C ILE A 181 1.03 -5.77 15.84
N MET A 182 1.51 -4.58 16.11
CA MET A 182 2.42 -4.27 17.22
C MET A 182 1.89 -3.07 18.01
N ALA A 183 2.10 -3.10 19.31
CA ALA A 183 1.87 -1.94 20.19
C ALA A 183 3.21 -1.38 20.65
N VAL A 184 3.41 -0.08 20.51
CA VAL A 184 4.62 0.62 20.94
C VAL A 184 4.24 1.66 21.99
N GLY A 185 4.92 1.64 23.13
CA GLY A 185 4.67 2.53 24.27
C GLY A 185 4.28 1.76 25.54
N ARG A 186 3.13 2.06 26.14
CA ARG A 186 2.70 1.37 27.35
C ARG A 186 2.35 -0.07 27.09
N ASN A 187 2.71 -0.95 28.02
CA ASN A 187 2.33 -2.35 27.95
C ASN A 187 0.80 -2.48 27.99
N LEU A 188 0.26 -3.22 27.01
CA LEU A 188 -1.15 -3.55 26.99
C LEU A 188 -1.42 -4.71 27.96
N VAL A 189 -2.34 -4.52 28.88
CA VAL A 189 -2.82 -5.59 29.76
C VAL A 189 -3.65 -6.60 28.96
N HIS A 190 -4.33 -6.15 27.90
CA HIS A 190 -5.15 -7.00 27.03
C HIS A 190 -4.91 -6.62 25.57
N LYS A 191 -4.64 -7.63 24.73
CA LYS A 191 -4.50 -7.51 23.28
C LYS A 191 -5.83 -7.99 22.63
N PRO A 192 -6.72 -7.06 22.20
CA PRO A 192 -8.02 -7.47 21.64
C PRO A 192 -7.84 -8.17 20.29
N SER A 193 -8.79 -9.04 19.94
CA SER A 193 -8.81 -9.67 18.61
C SER A 193 -9.06 -8.60 17.55
N MET A 194 -8.24 -8.62 16.50
CA MET A 194 -8.37 -7.75 15.35
C MET A 194 -8.47 -8.55 14.07
N PHE A 195 -9.17 -8.03 13.10
CA PHE A 195 -9.50 -8.75 11.88
C PHE A 195 -9.07 -7.97 10.65
N PHE A 196 -8.66 -8.69 9.62
CA PHE A 196 -8.38 -8.14 8.30
C PHE A 196 -8.90 -9.08 7.23
N ALA A 197 -9.73 -8.59 6.32
CA ALA A 197 -10.40 -9.40 5.31
C ALA A 197 -11.08 -10.67 5.91
N ASN A 198 -11.80 -10.50 7.02
CA ASN A 198 -12.49 -11.54 7.79
C ASN A 198 -11.57 -12.61 8.42
N GLN A 199 -10.27 -12.37 8.49
CA GLN A 199 -9.31 -13.25 9.16
C GLN A 199 -8.70 -12.54 10.38
N SER A 200 -8.50 -13.28 11.48
CA SER A 200 -7.80 -12.75 12.65
C SER A 200 -6.33 -12.50 12.31
N ILE A 201 -5.80 -11.36 12.72
CA ILE A 201 -4.39 -11.01 12.58
C ILE A 201 -3.66 -11.11 13.91
N THR A 202 -2.36 -11.40 13.85
CA THR A 202 -1.55 -11.76 15.01
C THR A 202 -0.87 -10.54 15.61
N TRP A 203 -0.92 -10.44 16.95
CA TRP A 203 -0.11 -9.51 17.72
C TRP A 203 1.32 -10.02 17.86
N VAL A 204 2.28 -9.14 17.58
CA VAL A 204 3.70 -9.42 17.70
C VAL A 204 4.39 -8.35 18.55
N ASP A 205 5.54 -8.69 19.11
CA ASP A 205 6.34 -7.74 19.90
C ASP A 205 7.39 -7.03 19.03
N TYR A 206 7.66 -7.56 17.85
CA TYR A 206 8.52 -6.94 16.80
C TYR A 206 8.02 -7.32 15.42
N CYS A 207 8.22 -6.45 14.45
CA CYS A 207 7.99 -6.74 13.04
C CYS A 207 9.10 -6.13 12.19
N LYS A 208 9.39 -6.74 11.06
CA LYS A 208 10.33 -6.23 10.09
C LYS A 208 9.59 -5.33 9.10
N TYR A 209 10.10 -4.10 8.92
CA TYR A 209 9.59 -3.16 7.92
C TYR A 209 10.75 -2.55 7.15
N LEU A 210 10.71 -2.60 5.81
CA LEU A 210 11.73 -2.08 4.89
C LEU A 210 13.16 -2.56 5.21
N GLY A 211 13.30 -3.81 5.66
CA GLY A 211 14.60 -4.42 5.92
C GLY A 211 15.13 -4.21 7.34
N VAL A 212 14.45 -3.43 8.18
CA VAL A 212 14.81 -3.15 9.58
C VAL A 212 13.86 -3.85 10.53
#